data_c57490951aac20323f722cc7ae1b8d5d
#
_entry.id   c57490951aac20323f722cc7ae1b8d5d
#
_cell.length_a   1.000
_cell.length_b   1.000
_cell.length_c   1.000
_cell.angle_alpha   90.00
_cell.angle_beta   90.00
_cell.angle_gamma   90.00
#
_symmetry.space_group_name_H-M   'P 1'
#
loop_
_entity.id
_entity.type
_entity.pdbx_description
1 polymer ?
#
loop_
_entity_poly.entity_id
_entity_poly.type
_entity_poly.pdbx_seq_one_letter_code
_entity_poly.pdbx_strand_id
1 'polypeptide(L)'
;MKKIILLLFTLSLFSCAEKPKEVAFSKEQDVVKTNLDDYFTALTKLKKFNGVLLAYTNDTLVLKKAYLINDHAESTSYVRADDQFDIHSVSKLMTHYLIVKLKENKHLSDDQTIDKFYSDFPKGDLITIEMLLNHSSGLPRELQNLPGKEINLTSDKIVDMAKKEKLLFQPGSDIQYSNVGYELLYNIISKIYKKPFAQCIVDEIFVPLKMNHSGSHFFTIEDRKQNLAKNHILKDSTLTVVPNILEDEFKTARLYSTVDDLNRFLVALEKEPYKSVMTNSKGVIAKDGGSKGIRAQVYSDLERNFRFVLLANYDGMPFFETIDDVAKIMMGEPVEIPKELNRLVIPVKREILERYVGSYSFADFDGLILKIAIDSNNLVVFQDKEKIATLKAETETIFFENPKAAESFEFIKNDSGSYNTFMGWKGISVEGIKVDKN
;
A
#
# COMPACT_ATOMS: atom_id res chain seq x y z
N MET A 1 -48.57 -25.45 65.06
CA MET A 1 -48.46 -25.19 63.63
C MET A 1 -47.97 -23.73 63.46
N LYS A 2 -46.67 -23.56 63.27
CA LYS A 2 -46.08 -22.23 63.07
C LYS A 2 -45.92 -22.00 61.56
N LYS A 3 -46.55 -20.98 61.03
CA LYS A 3 -46.39 -20.51 59.65
C LYS A 3 -45.15 -19.65 59.55
N ILE A 4 -44.18 -20.09 58.76
CA ILE A 4 -43.01 -19.30 58.36
C ILE A 4 -43.37 -18.52 57.12
N ILE A 5 -43.35 -17.18 57.23
CA ILE A 5 -43.51 -16.27 56.08
C ILE A 5 -42.13 -16.02 55.53
N LEU A 6 -41.88 -16.46 54.28
CA LEU A 6 -40.64 -16.23 53.53
C LEU A 6 -40.78 -14.90 52.78
N LEU A 7 -40.00 -13.90 53.24
CA LEU A 7 -39.95 -12.57 52.60
C LEU A 7 -38.91 -12.62 51.47
N LEU A 8 -39.34 -12.64 50.20
CA LEU A 8 -38.46 -12.52 49.04
C LEU A 8 -38.08 -11.04 48.85
N PHE A 9 -36.80 -10.73 49.14
CA PHE A 9 -36.20 -9.44 48.81
C PHE A 9 -35.70 -9.50 47.38
N THR A 10 -36.39 -8.87 46.42
CA THR A 10 -35.90 -8.66 45.08
C THR A 10 -34.98 -7.47 45.06
N LEU A 11 -33.66 -7.73 44.98
CA LEU A 11 -32.66 -6.70 44.69
C LEU A 11 -32.75 -6.39 43.16
N SER A 12 -33.34 -5.26 42.82
CA SER A 12 -33.25 -4.67 41.50
C SER A 12 -31.87 -3.97 41.37
N LEU A 13 -30.92 -4.64 40.71
CA LEU A 13 -29.68 -4.03 40.28
C LEU A 13 -30.01 -3.05 39.13
N PHE A 14 -30.15 -1.78 39.44
CA PHE A 14 -30.07 -0.73 38.43
C PHE A 14 -28.59 -0.62 38.00
N SER A 15 -28.25 -1.29 36.91
CA SER A 15 -27.02 -1.00 36.17
C SER A 15 -27.22 0.33 35.44
N CYS A 16 -26.71 1.42 36.00
CA CYS A 16 -26.48 2.65 35.25
C CYS A 16 -25.38 2.35 34.25
N ALA A 17 -25.73 2.04 33.01
CA ALA A 17 -24.80 2.15 31.91
C ALA A 17 -24.46 3.64 31.76
N GLU A 18 -23.27 4.05 32.20
CA GLU A 18 -22.74 5.37 31.88
C GLU A 18 -22.71 5.49 30.34
N LYS A 19 -23.43 6.47 29.82
CA LYS A 19 -23.28 6.87 28.42
C LYS A 19 -21.80 7.19 28.21
N PRO A 20 -21.18 6.71 27.11
CA PRO A 20 -19.82 7.10 26.81
C PRO A 20 -19.75 8.63 26.81
N LYS A 21 -18.82 9.20 27.58
CA LYS A 21 -18.53 10.64 27.57
C LYS A 21 -18.20 11.01 26.13
N GLU A 22 -18.99 11.86 25.52
CA GLU A 22 -18.60 12.51 24.28
C GLU A 22 -17.29 13.26 24.54
N VAL A 23 -16.22 12.81 23.88
CA VAL A 23 -14.93 13.49 23.89
C VAL A 23 -15.14 14.77 23.11
N ALA A 24 -15.20 15.91 23.78
CA ALA A 24 -15.25 17.21 23.10
C ALA A 24 -13.92 17.41 22.35
N PHE A 25 -13.99 17.51 21.05
CA PHE A 25 -12.83 17.83 20.21
C PHE A 25 -12.35 19.27 20.48
N SER A 26 -11.04 19.50 20.32
CA SER A 26 -10.55 20.85 20.19
C SER A 26 -11.06 21.46 18.87
N LYS A 27 -11.13 22.79 18.80
CA LYS A 27 -11.52 23.49 17.55
C LYS A 27 -10.64 23.06 16.35
N GLU A 28 -9.38 22.79 16.57
CA GLU A 28 -8.43 22.32 15.56
C GLU A 28 -8.77 20.89 15.08
N GLN A 29 -9.12 20.00 16.00
CA GLN A 29 -9.52 18.64 15.67
C GLN A 29 -10.83 18.59 14.87
N ASP A 30 -11.77 19.49 15.17
CA ASP A 30 -13.01 19.63 14.39
C ASP A 30 -12.75 20.09 12.95
N VAL A 31 -11.79 21.01 12.75
CA VAL A 31 -11.36 21.46 11.41
C VAL A 31 -10.71 20.32 10.65
N VAL A 32 -9.77 19.59 11.25
CA VAL A 32 -9.10 18.44 10.63
C VAL A 32 -10.13 17.39 10.23
N LYS A 33 -11.07 17.05 11.12
CA LYS A 33 -12.16 16.11 10.85
C LYS A 33 -13.00 16.54 9.64
N THR A 34 -13.41 17.80 9.63
CA THR A 34 -14.23 18.35 8.54
C THR A 34 -13.49 18.30 7.21
N ASN A 35 -12.24 18.74 7.18
CA ASN A 35 -11.43 18.76 5.96
C ASN A 35 -11.19 17.34 5.41
N LEU A 36 -10.89 16.37 6.29
CA LEU A 36 -10.77 14.96 5.88
C LEU A 36 -12.08 14.42 5.31
N ASP A 37 -13.20 14.72 5.96
CA ASP A 37 -14.52 14.25 5.52
C ASP A 37 -14.92 14.85 4.16
N ASP A 38 -14.70 16.14 3.97
CA ASP A 38 -14.96 16.85 2.71
C ASP A 38 -14.07 16.29 1.58
N TYR A 39 -12.78 16.09 1.86
CA TYR A 39 -11.82 15.57 0.90
C TYR A 39 -12.21 14.16 0.40
N PHE A 40 -12.45 13.21 1.30
CA PHE A 40 -12.83 11.85 0.93
C PHE A 40 -14.24 11.75 0.34
N THR A 41 -15.16 12.60 0.78
CA THR A 41 -16.49 12.72 0.16
C THR A 41 -16.36 13.18 -1.30
N ALA A 42 -15.48 14.13 -1.58
CA ALA A 42 -15.23 14.60 -2.94
C ALA A 42 -14.58 13.48 -3.80
N LEU A 43 -13.54 12.81 -3.31
CA LEU A 43 -12.92 11.67 -4.01
C LEU A 43 -13.94 10.59 -4.36
N THR A 44 -14.84 10.27 -3.43
CA THR A 44 -15.87 9.25 -3.62
C THR A 44 -16.89 9.66 -4.69
N LYS A 45 -17.35 10.91 -4.67
CA LYS A 45 -18.23 11.46 -5.72
C LYS A 45 -17.56 11.41 -7.11
N LEU A 46 -16.27 11.60 -7.16
CA LEU A 46 -15.46 11.49 -8.40
C LEU A 46 -15.16 10.03 -8.78
N LYS A 47 -15.66 9.05 -8.03
CA LYS A 47 -15.35 7.61 -8.19
C LYS A 47 -13.83 7.32 -8.11
N LYS A 48 -13.13 8.04 -7.25
CA LYS A 48 -11.68 7.90 -7.02
C LYS A 48 -11.31 7.26 -5.69
N PHE A 49 -12.29 6.98 -4.81
CA PHE A 49 -12.05 6.30 -3.54
C PHE A 49 -13.24 5.42 -3.15
N ASN A 50 -12.97 4.20 -2.69
CA ASN A 50 -13.91 3.30 -2.03
C ASN A 50 -13.15 2.55 -0.93
N GLY A 51 -13.46 2.81 0.34
CA GLY A 51 -12.69 2.23 1.43
C GLY A 51 -12.92 2.92 2.77
N VAL A 52 -11.95 2.81 3.69
CA VAL A 52 -12.02 3.30 5.06
C VAL A 52 -10.82 4.18 5.38
N LEU A 53 -11.06 5.30 6.05
CA LEU A 53 -10.04 6.13 6.68
C LEU A 53 -10.22 6.09 8.20
N LEU A 54 -9.12 5.89 8.93
CA LEU A 54 -8.97 6.08 10.36
C LEU A 54 -7.88 7.12 10.61
N ALA A 55 -8.15 8.14 11.44
CA ALA A 55 -7.21 9.20 11.75
C ALA A 55 -7.23 9.55 13.24
N TYR A 56 -6.03 9.74 13.80
CA TYR A 56 -5.79 10.14 15.19
C TYR A 56 -4.88 11.37 15.25
N THR A 57 -5.15 12.27 16.19
CA THR A 57 -4.26 13.37 16.57
C THR A 57 -4.09 13.36 18.09
N ASN A 58 -2.84 13.36 18.59
CA ASN A 58 -2.54 13.31 20.03
C ASN A 58 -3.32 12.18 20.74
N ASP A 59 -3.30 10.97 20.18
CA ASP A 59 -4.02 9.78 20.67
C ASP A 59 -5.56 9.92 20.73
N THR A 60 -6.12 11.02 20.23
CA THR A 60 -7.57 11.21 20.11
C THR A 60 -8.03 10.79 18.72
N LEU A 61 -9.04 9.94 18.66
CA LEU A 61 -9.69 9.56 17.40
C LEU A 61 -10.39 10.78 16.80
N VAL A 62 -9.92 11.24 15.64
CA VAL A 62 -10.52 12.36 14.90
C VAL A 62 -11.58 11.88 13.93
N LEU A 63 -11.27 10.80 13.19
CA LEU A 63 -12.17 10.26 12.17
C LEU A 63 -12.00 8.75 12.03
N LYS A 64 -13.12 8.03 11.97
CA LYS A 64 -13.18 6.64 11.48
C LYS A 64 -14.43 6.52 10.62
N LYS A 65 -14.26 6.41 9.30
CA LYS A 65 -15.41 6.43 8.38
C LYS A 65 -15.13 5.62 7.11
N ALA A 66 -16.17 4.91 6.66
CA ALA A 66 -16.21 4.31 5.34
C ALA A 66 -16.77 5.31 4.32
N TYR A 67 -16.17 5.35 3.13
CA TYR A 67 -16.56 6.17 1.99
C TYR A 67 -16.82 5.26 0.81
N LEU A 68 -18.00 5.35 0.20
CA LEU A 68 -18.53 4.36 -0.73
C LEU A 68 -18.94 5.01 -2.04
N ILE A 69 -18.42 4.51 -3.15
CA ILE A 69 -18.88 4.90 -4.51
C ILE A 69 -20.34 4.44 -4.70
N ASN A 70 -20.68 3.29 -4.14
CA ASN A 70 -22.03 2.77 -4.10
C ASN A 70 -22.37 2.35 -2.66
N ASP A 71 -23.31 3.04 -2.04
CA ASP A 71 -23.71 2.89 -0.63
C ASP A 71 -24.80 1.82 -0.40
N HIS A 72 -25.26 1.14 -1.45
CA HIS A 72 -26.16 0.01 -1.30
C HIS A 72 -25.47 -1.16 -0.58
N ALA A 73 -26.03 -1.57 0.56
CA ALA A 73 -25.48 -2.64 1.39
C ALA A 73 -25.35 -4.00 0.67
N GLU A 74 -26.11 -4.22 -0.39
CA GLU A 74 -26.04 -5.43 -1.22
C GLU A 74 -24.96 -5.33 -2.32
N SER A 75 -24.34 -4.14 -2.51
CA SER A 75 -23.26 -3.97 -3.46
C SER A 75 -22.04 -4.78 -3.04
N THR A 76 -21.37 -5.43 -4.00
CA THR A 76 -20.13 -6.15 -3.73
C THR A 76 -18.99 -5.24 -3.27
N SER A 77 -19.07 -3.93 -3.58
CA SER A 77 -18.09 -2.92 -3.18
C SER A 77 -18.40 -2.26 -1.84
N TYR A 78 -19.56 -2.57 -1.25
CA TYR A 78 -19.94 -2.04 0.06
C TYR A 78 -18.95 -2.52 1.14
N VAL A 79 -18.47 -1.61 1.97
CA VAL A 79 -17.65 -1.90 3.13
C VAL A 79 -18.07 -1.07 4.32
N ARG A 80 -17.86 -1.62 5.52
CA ARG A 80 -18.04 -0.93 6.80
C ARG A 80 -16.69 -0.47 7.33
N ALA A 81 -16.73 0.45 8.27
CA ALA A 81 -15.51 0.96 8.91
C ALA A 81 -14.70 -0.10 9.67
N ASP A 82 -15.33 -1.23 10.03
CA ASP A 82 -14.73 -2.34 10.78
C ASP A 82 -14.39 -3.55 9.89
N ASP A 83 -14.63 -3.47 8.59
CA ASP A 83 -14.36 -4.59 7.68
C ASP A 83 -12.85 -4.81 7.49
N GLN A 84 -12.53 -6.04 7.11
CA GLN A 84 -11.16 -6.49 6.84
C GLN A 84 -10.78 -6.21 5.39
N PHE A 85 -9.51 -5.89 5.17
CA PHE A 85 -8.94 -5.64 3.84
C PHE A 85 -7.63 -6.38 3.70
N ASP A 86 -7.30 -6.80 2.49
CA ASP A 86 -5.93 -7.21 2.14
C ASP A 86 -4.97 -6.04 2.31
N ILE A 87 -3.80 -6.29 2.94
CA ILE A 87 -2.85 -5.22 3.28
C ILE A 87 -1.54 -5.26 2.49
N HIS A 88 -1.34 -6.29 1.68
CA HIS A 88 -0.16 -6.45 0.81
C HIS A 88 1.15 -6.06 1.49
N SER A 89 1.92 -5.14 0.89
CA SER A 89 3.26 -4.78 1.35
C SER A 89 3.32 -4.06 2.70
N VAL A 90 2.19 -3.69 3.30
CA VAL A 90 2.16 -3.28 4.71
C VAL A 90 2.66 -4.42 5.62
N SER A 91 2.48 -5.69 5.20
CA SER A 91 3.05 -6.87 5.87
C SER A 91 4.57 -6.83 6.05
N LYS A 92 5.29 -6.05 5.22
CA LYS A 92 6.74 -5.90 5.33
C LYS A 92 7.16 -5.17 6.63
N LEU A 93 6.35 -4.24 7.14
CA LEU A 93 6.59 -3.68 8.48
C LEU A 93 6.47 -4.75 9.58
N MET A 94 5.51 -5.68 9.43
CA MET A 94 5.36 -6.78 10.38
C MET A 94 6.54 -7.75 10.32
N THR A 95 7.07 -7.97 9.14
CA THR A 95 8.30 -8.75 8.95
C THR A 95 9.48 -8.08 9.65
N HIS A 96 9.65 -6.78 9.43
CA HIS A 96 10.70 -5.99 10.05
C HIS A 96 10.55 -6.00 11.59
N TYR A 97 9.32 -5.87 12.10
CA TYR A 97 9.03 -6.01 13.53
C TYR A 97 9.55 -7.35 14.09
N LEU A 98 9.29 -8.47 13.42
CA LEU A 98 9.80 -9.78 13.83
C LEU A 98 11.32 -9.86 13.78
N ILE A 99 11.96 -9.30 12.76
CA ILE A 99 13.43 -9.26 12.67
C ILE A 99 14.01 -8.46 13.83
N VAL A 100 13.48 -7.28 14.16
CA VAL A 100 13.90 -6.49 15.33
C VAL A 100 13.75 -7.31 16.60
N LYS A 101 12.61 -7.98 16.79
CA LYS A 101 12.37 -8.84 17.96
C LYS A 101 13.36 -10.00 18.06
N LEU A 102 13.70 -10.63 16.92
CA LEU A 102 14.71 -11.69 16.88
C LEU A 102 16.11 -11.16 17.18
N LYS A 103 16.45 -9.94 16.78
CA LYS A 103 17.72 -9.26 17.11
C LYS A 103 17.80 -8.96 18.60
N GLU A 104 16.77 -8.38 19.21
CA GLU A 104 16.70 -8.14 20.65
C GLU A 104 16.90 -9.43 21.46
N ASN A 105 16.35 -10.54 20.98
CA ASN A 105 16.52 -11.86 21.59
C ASN A 105 17.83 -12.57 21.19
N LYS A 106 18.73 -11.91 20.45
CA LYS A 106 20.03 -12.45 19.99
C LYS A 106 19.93 -13.71 19.12
N HIS A 107 18.83 -13.86 18.40
CA HIS A 107 18.65 -14.93 17.42
C HIS A 107 19.11 -14.52 16.02
N LEU A 108 19.24 -13.23 15.76
CA LEU A 108 19.71 -12.63 14.51
C LEU A 108 20.61 -11.42 14.78
N SER A 109 21.44 -11.06 13.79
CA SER A 109 22.12 -9.76 13.71
C SER A 109 22.00 -9.20 12.28
N ASP A 110 22.17 -7.89 12.11
CA ASP A 110 22.01 -7.22 10.82
C ASP A 110 23.06 -7.65 9.80
N ASP A 111 24.28 -7.85 10.27
CA ASP A 111 25.46 -8.30 9.50
C ASP A 111 25.47 -9.81 9.23
N GLN A 112 24.54 -10.54 9.81
CA GLN A 112 24.44 -11.99 9.59
C GLN A 112 24.09 -12.29 8.15
N THR A 113 24.94 -13.09 7.49
CA THR A 113 24.78 -13.47 6.10
C THR A 113 23.83 -14.64 5.91
N ILE A 114 23.19 -14.73 4.76
CA ILE A 114 22.16 -15.75 4.50
C ILE A 114 22.74 -17.15 4.27
N ASP A 115 24.05 -17.30 4.03
CA ASP A 115 24.71 -18.61 3.97
C ASP A 115 24.57 -19.41 5.27
N LYS A 116 24.34 -18.75 6.41
CA LYS A 116 24.05 -19.39 7.70
C LYS A 116 22.72 -20.16 7.69
N PHE A 117 21.80 -19.80 6.80
CA PHE A 117 20.50 -20.46 6.62
C PHE A 117 20.45 -21.32 5.36
N TYR A 118 21.26 -20.97 4.36
CA TYR A 118 21.30 -21.56 3.03
C TYR A 118 22.74 -21.66 2.55
N SER A 119 23.45 -22.72 2.97
CA SER A 119 24.88 -22.92 2.69
C SER A 119 25.23 -22.99 1.20
N ASP A 120 24.24 -23.28 0.35
CA ASP A 120 24.37 -23.40 -1.10
C ASP A 120 23.79 -22.20 -1.87
N PHE A 121 23.43 -21.09 -1.17
CA PHE A 121 22.90 -19.90 -1.85
C PHE A 121 24.02 -19.15 -2.57
N PRO A 122 23.90 -18.91 -3.89
CA PRO A 122 24.93 -18.20 -4.63
C PRO A 122 25.20 -16.80 -4.04
N LYS A 123 26.45 -16.50 -3.68
CA LYS A 123 26.86 -15.27 -2.97
C LYS A 123 26.13 -15.04 -1.65
N GLY A 124 25.65 -16.12 -1.00
CA GLY A 124 24.97 -16.04 0.28
C GLY A 124 25.84 -15.50 1.41
N ASP A 125 27.16 -15.61 1.29
CA ASP A 125 28.17 -15.05 2.16
C ASP A 125 28.33 -13.51 2.03
N LEU A 126 27.73 -12.90 0.99
CA LEU A 126 27.77 -11.45 0.73
C LEU A 126 26.41 -10.77 1.02
N ILE A 127 25.31 -11.54 1.10
CA ILE A 127 23.97 -11.01 1.32
C ILE A 127 23.65 -11.07 2.80
N THR A 128 23.42 -9.91 3.44
CA THR A 128 23.09 -9.83 4.84
C THR A 128 21.57 -9.72 5.08
N ILE A 129 21.14 -9.96 6.34
CA ILE A 129 19.72 -9.73 6.77
C ILE A 129 19.33 -8.27 6.52
N GLU A 130 20.21 -7.31 6.82
CA GLU A 130 19.97 -5.90 6.56
C GLU A 130 19.76 -5.60 5.08
N MET A 131 20.55 -6.18 4.19
CA MET A 131 20.41 -6.01 2.75
C MET A 131 19.07 -6.56 2.21
N LEU A 132 18.53 -7.61 2.81
CA LEU A 132 17.19 -8.08 2.48
C LEU A 132 16.10 -7.10 2.94
N LEU A 133 16.22 -6.55 4.16
CA LEU A 133 15.26 -5.60 4.74
C LEU A 133 15.20 -4.30 3.93
N ASN A 134 16.34 -3.75 3.55
CA ASN A 134 16.44 -2.46 2.86
C ASN A 134 16.48 -2.55 1.34
N HIS A 135 16.26 -3.76 0.78
CA HIS A 135 16.24 -4.01 -0.66
C HIS A 135 17.56 -3.80 -1.41
N SER A 136 18.70 -3.93 -0.73
CA SER A 136 20.04 -3.78 -1.33
C SER A 136 20.77 -5.10 -1.60
N SER A 137 20.06 -6.24 -1.57
CA SER A 137 20.65 -7.57 -1.79
C SER A 137 21.04 -7.86 -3.24
N GLY A 138 20.55 -7.09 -4.20
CA GLY A 138 20.67 -7.39 -5.64
C GLY A 138 19.68 -8.41 -6.18
N LEU A 139 18.84 -9.02 -5.34
CA LEU A 139 17.79 -9.95 -5.78
C LEU A 139 16.72 -9.20 -6.60
N PRO A 140 16.16 -9.83 -7.65
CA PRO A 140 15.16 -9.21 -8.50
C PRO A 140 13.86 -8.91 -7.72
N ARG A 141 13.02 -8.05 -8.31
CA ARG A 141 11.72 -7.73 -7.72
C ARG A 141 10.85 -8.95 -7.56
N GLU A 142 10.72 -9.76 -8.61
CA GLU A 142 9.93 -10.99 -8.66
C GLU A 142 10.78 -12.14 -9.20
N LEU A 143 10.40 -13.37 -8.89
CA LEU A 143 11.01 -14.55 -9.51
C LEU A 143 10.77 -14.53 -11.02
N GLN A 144 11.83 -14.66 -11.82
CA GLN A 144 11.75 -14.56 -13.27
C GLN A 144 11.31 -15.88 -13.93
N ASN A 145 11.61 -17.00 -13.30
CA ASN A 145 11.42 -18.34 -13.87
C ASN A 145 10.29 -19.10 -13.15
N LEU A 146 9.10 -18.50 -13.05
CA LEU A 146 7.95 -19.15 -12.46
C LEU A 146 7.45 -20.30 -13.34
N PRO A 147 7.21 -21.50 -12.76
CA PRO A 147 6.61 -22.61 -13.50
C PRO A 147 5.12 -22.33 -13.72
N GLY A 148 4.74 -21.86 -14.89
CA GLY A 148 3.36 -21.79 -15.36
C GLY A 148 2.30 -21.25 -14.37
N LYS A 149 1.03 -21.64 -14.57
CA LYS A 149 -0.11 -21.18 -13.73
C LYS A 149 -0.27 -21.93 -12.39
N GLU A 150 0.48 -22.96 -12.12
CA GLU A 150 0.41 -23.73 -10.89
C GLU A 150 1.38 -23.20 -9.84
N ILE A 151 1.07 -22.03 -9.26
CA ILE A 151 1.97 -21.37 -8.29
C ILE A 151 1.57 -21.76 -6.86
N ASN A 152 1.48 -23.03 -6.58
CA ASN A 152 1.32 -23.54 -5.22
C ASN A 152 2.69 -23.73 -4.57
N LEU A 153 3.51 -22.67 -4.51
CA LEU A 153 4.88 -22.75 -4.04
C LEU A 153 4.94 -22.70 -2.52
N THR A 154 5.60 -23.69 -1.94
CA THR A 154 6.00 -23.63 -0.54
C THR A 154 7.15 -22.65 -0.36
N SER A 155 7.34 -22.13 0.86
CA SER A 155 8.43 -21.20 1.19
C SER A 155 9.81 -21.77 0.81
N ASP A 156 10.06 -23.07 1.00
CA ASP A 156 11.33 -23.71 0.62
C ASP A 156 11.52 -23.77 -0.91
N LYS A 157 10.47 -24.05 -1.68
CA LYS A 157 10.54 -24.01 -3.14
C LYS A 157 10.84 -22.61 -3.67
N ILE A 158 10.30 -21.57 -3.03
CA ILE A 158 10.62 -20.17 -3.37
C ILE A 158 12.11 -19.90 -3.15
N VAL A 159 12.68 -20.36 -2.02
CA VAL A 159 14.11 -20.24 -1.75
C VAL A 159 14.94 -20.97 -2.83
N ASP A 160 14.55 -22.18 -3.21
CA ASP A 160 15.25 -22.94 -4.26
C ASP A 160 15.16 -22.28 -5.65
N MET A 161 14.11 -21.53 -5.91
CA MET A 161 13.99 -20.71 -7.12
C MET A 161 14.85 -19.44 -7.02
N ALA A 162 14.83 -18.75 -5.87
CA ALA A 162 15.64 -17.57 -5.63
C ALA A 162 17.15 -17.83 -5.79
N LYS A 163 17.63 -19.05 -5.44
CA LYS A 163 19.01 -19.47 -5.69
C LYS A 163 19.39 -19.47 -7.19
N LYS A 164 18.43 -19.56 -8.09
CA LYS A 164 18.65 -19.60 -9.54
C LYS A 164 18.57 -18.22 -10.20
N GLU A 165 18.12 -17.22 -9.44
CA GLU A 165 18.02 -15.86 -9.94
C GLU A 165 19.40 -15.22 -10.06
N LYS A 166 19.56 -14.38 -11.09
CA LYS A 166 20.76 -13.54 -11.23
C LYS A 166 20.60 -12.29 -10.38
N LEU A 167 21.63 -11.96 -9.62
CA LEU A 167 21.67 -10.67 -8.96
C LEU A 167 21.76 -9.54 -9.99
N LEU A 168 20.95 -8.51 -9.83
CA LEU A 168 20.88 -7.35 -10.73
C LEU A 168 22.09 -6.42 -10.53
N PHE A 169 22.65 -6.42 -9.32
CA PHE A 169 23.83 -5.67 -8.93
C PHE A 169 24.57 -6.40 -7.79
N GLN A 170 25.75 -5.94 -7.42
CA GLN A 170 26.49 -6.51 -6.30
C GLN A 170 25.76 -6.20 -4.98
N PRO A 171 25.64 -7.16 -4.04
CA PRO A 171 25.01 -6.91 -2.74
C PRO A 171 25.60 -5.66 -2.06
N GLY A 172 24.72 -4.75 -1.64
CA GLY A 172 25.06 -3.50 -0.97
C GLY A 172 25.43 -2.33 -1.89
N SER A 173 25.52 -2.52 -3.22
CA SER A 173 25.97 -1.45 -4.12
C SER A 173 24.84 -0.55 -4.65
N ASP A 174 23.59 -1.00 -4.56
CA ASP A 174 22.41 -0.27 -5.04
C ASP A 174 21.17 -0.70 -4.27
N ILE A 175 20.04 -0.04 -4.49
CA ILE A 175 18.74 -0.34 -3.86
C ILE A 175 17.72 -0.57 -4.95
N GLN A 176 17.14 -1.78 -4.97
CA GLN A 176 15.99 -2.10 -5.82
C GLN A 176 14.98 -2.95 -5.06
N TYR A 177 13.73 -2.49 -5.02
CA TYR A 177 12.66 -3.17 -4.29
C TYR A 177 12.56 -4.64 -4.70
N SER A 178 12.68 -5.55 -3.75
CA SER A 178 12.67 -7.00 -3.96
C SER A 178 11.64 -7.71 -3.09
N ASN A 179 10.62 -8.31 -3.70
CA ASN A 179 9.72 -9.24 -3.02
C ASN A 179 10.44 -10.56 -2.74
N VAL A 180 11.34 -10.99 -3.64
CA VAL A 180 12.15 -12.20 -3.47
C VAL A 180 12.99 -12.13 -2.19
N GLY A 181 13.59 -10.97 -1.89
CA GLY A 181 14.34 -10.76 -0.65
C GLY A 181 13.47 -10.94 0.59
N TYR A 182 12.22 -10.48 0.57
CA TYR A 182 11.29 -10.68 1.69
C TYR A 182 10.80 -12.12 1.81
N GLU A 183 10.66 -12.86 0.72
CA GLU A 183 10.37 -14.29 0.78
C GLU A 183 11.49 -15.06 1.51
N LEU A 184 12.76 -14.69 1.31
CA LEU A 184 13.87 -15.22 2.09
C LEU A 184 13.75 -14.89 3.58
N LEU A 185 13.39 -13.65 3.93
CA LEU A 185 13.14 -13.24 5.32
C LEU A 185 12.00 -14.06 5.95
N TYR A 186 10.90 -14.28 5.23
CA TYR A 186 9.78 -15.10 5.71
C TYR A 186 10.25 -16.54 6.04
N ASN A 187 11.07 -17.13 5.15
CA ASN A 187 11.62 -18.48 5.37
C ASN A 187 12.62 -18.50 6.54
N ILE A 188 13.49 -17.51 6.67
CA ILE A 188 14.43 -17.39 7.80
C ILE A 188 13.69 -17.29 9.13
N ILE A 189 12.68 -16.42 9.23
CA ILE A 189 11.82 -16.29 10.41
C ILE A 189 11.17 -17.64 10.73
N SER A 190 10.60 -18.29 9.72
CA SER A 190 9.97 -19.62 9.88
C SER A 190 10.94 -20.68 10.42
N LYS A 191 12.18 -20.69 9.94
CA LYS A 191 13.23 -21.60 10.42
C LYS A 191 13.61 -21.34 11.88
N ILE A 192 13.75 -20.07 12.27
CA ILE A 192 14.13 -19.72 13.65
C ILE A 192 12.99 -20.08 14.62
N TYR A 193 11.75 -19.70 14.33
CA TYR A 193 10.60 -20.02 15.17
C TYR A 193 10.12 -21.46 15.03
N LYS A 194 10.58 -22.19 14.01
CA LYS A 194 10.12 -23.56 13.66
C LYS A 194 8.60 -23.64 13.45
N LYS A 195 8.05 -22.61 12.83
CA LYS A 195 6.61 -22.45 12.52
C LYS A 195 6.43 -21.81 11.15
N PRO A 196 5.30 -22.04 10.46
CA PRO A 196 4.97 -21.27 9.26
C PRO A 196 5.00 -19.75 9.54
N PHE A 197 5.49 -18.95 8.59
CA PHE A 197 5.61 -17.50 8.76
C PHE A 197 4.30 -16.85 9.19
N ALA A 198 3.18 -17.23 8.56
CA ALA A 198 1.87 -16.69 8.92
C ALA A 198 1.52 -16.96 10.40
N GLN A 199 1.90 -18.10 10.95
CA GLN A 199 1.71 -18.39 12.36
C GLN A 199 2.64 -17.56 13.25
N CYS A 200 3.88 -17.32 12.81
CA CYS A 200 4.79 -16.42 13.54
C CYS A 200 4.18 -15.01 13.68
N ILE A 201 3.60 -14.48 12.59
CA ILE A 201 2.90 -13.17 12.63
C ILE A 201 1.75 -13.19 13.64
N VAL A 202 0.93 -14.24 13.62
CA VAL A 202 -0.20 -14.36 14.55
C VAL A 202 0.26 -14.41 16.01
N ASP A 203 1.21 -15.29 16.31
CA ASP A 203 1.66 -15.55 17.67
C ASP A 203 2.45 -14.36 18.25
N GLU A 204 3.26 -13.71 17.42
CA GLU A 204 4.24 -12.73 17.87
C GLU A 204 3.76 -11.27 17.70
N ILE A 205 2.73 -11.04 16.88
CA ILE A 205 2.19 -9.69 16.62
C ILE A 205 0.69 -9.64 16.92
N PHE A 206 -0.14 -10.43 16.22
CA PHE A 206 -1.59 -10.24 16.29
C PHE A 206 -2.17 -10.54 17.67
N VAL A 207 -1.75 -11.64 18.30
CA VAL A 207 -2.20 -12.00 19.65
C VAL A 207 -1.69 -11.01 20.71
N PRO A 208 -0.38 -10.71 20.80
CA PRO A 208 0.14 -9.77 21.80
C PRO A 208 -0.42 -8.35 21.69
N LEU A 209 -0.65 -7.88 20.47
CA LEU A 209 -1.18 -6.53 20.20
C LEU A 209 -2.72 -6.49 20.15
N LYS A 210 -3.40 -7.60 20.43
CA LYS A 210 -4.87 -7.72 20.38
C LYS A 210 -5.47 -7.33 19.03
N MET A 211 -4.77 -7.67 17.95
CA MET A 211 -5.21 -7.49 16.57
C MET A 211 -6.17 -8.64 16.19
N ASN A 212 -7.35 -8.65 16.80
CA ASN A 212 -8.27 -9.79 16.77
C ASN A 212 -8.95 -9.99 15.41
N HIS A 213 -8.94 -8.97 14.56
CA HIS A 213 -9.53 -8.98 13.21
C HIS A 213 -8.47 -9.02 12.10
N SER A 214 -7.25 -9.43 12.46
CA SER A 214 -6.14 -9.61 11.52
C SER A 214 -5.76 -11.08 11.39
N GLY A 215 -5.38 -11.48 10.19
CA GLY A 215 -5.04 -12.88 9.92
C GLY A 215 -4.30 -13.07 8.61
N SER A 216 -4.10 -14.34 8.24
CA SER A 216 -3.52 -14.75 6.98
C SER A 216 -4.50 -15.60 6.18
N HIS A 217 -4.49 -15.48 4.86
CA HIS A 217 -5.28 -16.35 3.98
C HIS A 217 -4.80 -17.80 4.01
N PHE A 218 -3.53 -18.03 4.37
CA PHE A 218 -2.91 -19.36 4.35
C PHE A 218 -2.73 -19.98 5.74
N PHE A 219 -3.14 -19.29 6.77
CA PHE A 219 -3.16 -19.80 8.13
C PHE A 219 -4.46 -19.33 8.79
N THR A 220 -5.45 -20.21 8.83
CA THR A 220 -6.76 -19.90 9.37
C THR A 220 -6.76 -20.15 10.88
N ILE A 221 -7.01 -19.11 11.66
CA ILE A 221 -7.52 -19.22 13.02
C ILE A 221 -9.02 -19.06 12.91
N GLU A 222 -9.77 -19.96 13.49
CA GLU A 222 -11.23 -19.87 13.56
C GLU A 222 -11.65 -18.49 14.07
N ASP A 223 -12.67 -17.92 13.47
CA ASP A 223 -13.30 -16.63 13.80
C ASP A 223 -12.53 -15.33 13.47
N ARG A 224 -11.32 -15.39 12.92
CA ARG A 224 -10.59 -14.16 12.56
C ARG A 224 -11.02 -13.58 11.21
N LYS A 225 -11.33 -14.41 10.24
CA LYS A 225 -11.80 -13.96 8.92
C LYS A 225 -13.31 -13.83 8.93
N GLN A 226 -13.80 -12.60 9.01
CA GLN A 226 -15.23 -12.30 9.08
C GLN A 226 -15.73 -11.58 7.82
N ASN A 227 -15.58 -10.27 7.75
CA ASN A 227 -16.07 -9.44 6.66
C ASN A 227 -14.91 -8.94 5.81
N LEU A 228 -14.31 -9.82 5.02
CA LEU A 228 -13.23 -9.43 4.11
C LEU A 228 -13.80 -8.72 2.88
N ALA A 229 -13.37 -7.48 2.68
CA ALA A 229 -13.73 -6.67 1.53
C ALA A 229 -13.30 -7.34 0.21
N LYS A 230 -14.19 -7.34 -0.78
CA LYS A 230 -13.86 -7.76 -2.14
C LYS A 230 -13.17 -6.61 -2.87
N ASN A 231 -12.13 -6.93 -3.63
CA ASN A 231 -11.34 -5.97 -4.38
C ASN A 231 -12.00 -5.61 -5.71
N HIS A 232 -11.90 -4.35 -6.15
CA HIS A 232 -12.61 -3.83 -7.31
C HIS A 232 -11.70 -2.98 -8.20
N ILE A 233 -12.00 -3.02 -9.49
CA ILE A 233 -11.51 -2.06 -10.49
C ILE A 233 -12.71 -1.34 -11.12
N LEU A 234 -12.49 -0.15 -11.62
CA LEU A 234 -13.49 0.55 -12.42
C LEU A 234 -13.41 0.05 -13.87
N LYS A 235 -14.52 -0.54 -14.36
CA LYS A 235 -14.67 -0.93 -15.75
C LYS A 235 -15.98 -0.34 -16.27
N ASP A 236 -15.92 0.39 -17.37
CA ASP A 236 -17.10 1.04 -17.98
C ASP A 236 -17.94 1.82 -16.94
N SER A 237 -17.27 2.61 -16.09
CA SER A 237 -17.86 3.40 -14.99
C SER A 237 -18.55 2.58 -13.88
N THR A 238 -18.36 1.26 -13.85
CA THR A 238 -18.92 0.35 -12.84
C THR A 238 -17.80 -0.34 -12.06
N LEU A 239 -17.95 -0.43 -10.75
CA LEU A 239 -17.03 -1.21 -9.92
C LEU A 239 -17.23 -2.71 -10.19
N THR A 240 -16.18 -3.35 -10.67
CA THR A 240 -16.17 -4.78 -11.01
C THR A 240 -15.22 -5.50 -10.09
N VAL A 241 -15.66 -6.63 -9.52
CA VAL A 241 -14.84 -7.47 -8.63
C VAL A 241 -13.60 -7.99 -9.38
N VAL A 242 -12.45 -7.82 -8.78
CA VAL A 242 -11.22 -8.50 -9.21
C VAL A 242 -11.26 -9.92 -8.66
N PRO A 243 -11.12 -10.95 -9.51
CA PRO A 243 -11.02 -12.32 -9.03
C PRO A 243 -9.89 -12.45 -8.01
N ASN A 244 -10.15 -13.17 -6.94
CA ASN A 244 -9.11 -13.47 -5.97
C ASN A 244 -8.22 -14.58 -6.54
N ILE A 245 -6.99 -14.22 -6.90
CA ILE A 245 -5.99 -15.12 -7.49
C ILE A 245 -5.10 -15.80 -6.43
N LEU A 246 -5.63 -16.01 -5.22
CA LEU A 246 -4.88 -16.66 -4.12
C LEU A 246 -4.36 -18.05 -4.47
N GLU A 247 -4.98 -18.73 -5.44
CA GLU A 247 -4.52 -20.01 -5.96
C GLU A 247 -3.22 -19.87 -6.78
N ASP A 248 -3.01 -18.70 -7.37
CA ASP A 248 -1.86 -18.37 -8.22
C ASP A 248 -0.75 -17.64 -7.44
N GLU A 249 -0.86 -17.51 -6.11
CA GLU A 249 0.09 -16.76 -5.30
C GLU A 249 0.89 -17.65 -4.35
N PHE A 250 2.06 -17.12 -3.94
CA PHE A 250 2.91 -17.76 -2.93
C PHE A 250 2.19 -17.86 -1.59
N LYS A 251 2.17 -19.04 -1.00
CA LYS A 251 1.52 -19.33 0.28
C LYS A 251 2.40 -18.92 1.48
N THR A 252 2.83 -17.66 1.54
CA THR A 252 3.76 -17.22 2.58
C THR A 252 3.21 -16.13 3.49
N ALA A 253 2.84 -14.97 2.96
CA ALA A 253 2.54 -13.77 3.75
C ALA A 253 1.33 -12.99 3.25
N ARG A 254 0.27 -13.67 2.80
CA ARG A 254 -0.95 -12.97 2.41
C ARG A 254 -1.76 -12.63 3.65
N LEU A 255 -1.66 -11.38 4.10
CA LEU A 255 -2.30 -10.90 5.32
C LEU A 255 -3.48 -9.98 5.01
N TYR A 256 -4.48 -10.02 5.91
CA TYR A 256 -5.58 -9.08 5.96
C TYR A 256 -5.70 -8.47 7.34
N SER A 257 -6.27 -7.27 7.43
CA SER A 257 -6.44 -6.53 8.68
C SER A 257 -7.57 -5.51 8.61
N THR A 258 -7.88 -4.85 9.71
CA THR A 258 -8.77 -3.70 9.82
C THR A 258 -7.97 -2.43 10.11
N VAL A 259 -8.60 -1.26 9.94
CA VAL A 259 -7.97 0.02 10.29
C VAL A 259 -7.62 0.11 11.78
N ASP A 260 -8.46 -0.45 12.67
CA ASP A 260 -8.20 -0.45 14.11
C ASP A 260 -7.02 -1.33 14.50
N ASP A 261 -6.93 -2.52 13.92
CA ASP A 261 -5.82 -3.44 14.22
C ASP A 261 -4.51 -2.88 13.70
N LEU A 262 -4.49 -2.28 12.51
CA LEU A 262 -3.30 -1.60 11.99
C LEU A 262 -2.91 -0.38 12.82
N ASN A 263 -3.89 0.36 13.38
CA ASN A 263 -3.59 1.42 14.33
C ASN A 263 -2.93 0.88 15.61
N ARG A 264 -3.39 -0.26 16.16
CA ARG A 264 -2.72 -0.91 17.31
C ARG A 264 -1.27 -1.29 16.96
N PHE A 265 -1.05 -1.75 15.74
CA PHE A 265 0.29 -2.07 15.27
C PHE A 265 1.17 -0.81 15.16
N LEU A 266 0.66 0.29 14.58
CA LEU A 266 1.38 1.57 14.54
C LEU A 266 1.77 2.04 15.95
N VAL A 267 0.86 2.02 16.92
CA VAL A 267 1.14 2.38 18.33
C VAL A 267 2.23 1.50 18.93
N ALA A 268 2.36 0.24 18.52
CA ALA A 268 3.46 -0.62 18.97
C ALA A 268 4.79 -0.22 18.30
N LEU A 269 4.77 0.21 17.04
CA LEU A 269 5.97 0.69 16.32
C LEU A 269 6.49 2.03 16.84
N GLU A 270 5.64 2.85 17.45
CA GLU A 270 6.01 4.14 18.08
C GLU A 270 6.83 3.96 19.37
N LYS A 271 7.04 2.73 19.82
CA LYS A 271 7.80 2.38 21.02
C LYS A 271 9.17 1.78 20.68
N GLU A 272 10.14 2.00 21.57
CA GLU A 272 11.44 1.34 21.43
C GLU A 272 11.32 -0.19 21.65
N PRO A 273 12.12 -1.01 20.96
CA PRO A 273 13.21 -0.62 20.02
C PRO A 273 12.72 -0.31 18.59
N TYR A 274 11.45 -0.51 18.29
CA TYR A 274 10.91 -0.39 16.93
C TYR A 274 10.96 1.04 16.40
N LYS A 275 10.66 2.02 17.27
CA LYS A 275 10.69 3.45 16.94
C LYS A 275 12.01 3.85 16.27
N SER A 276 13.13 3.57 16.93
CA SER A 276 14.46 3.93 16.42
C SER A 276 14.79 3.29 15.07
N VAL A 277 14.31 2.07 14.82
CA VAL A 277 14.64 1.29 13.62
C VAL A 277 13.71 1.63 12.45
N MET A 278 12.43 1.93 12.73
CA MET A 278 11.41 2.06 11.70
C MET A 278 11.08 3.50 11.30
N THR A 279 11.57 4.47 12.06
CA THR A 279 11.36 5.89 11.74
C THR A 279 12.34 6.30 10.63
N ASN A 280 11.80 6.89 9.57
CA ASN A 280 12.61 7.44 8.50
C ASN A 280 13.24 8.80 8.88
N SER A 281 14.06 9.37 7.99
CA SER A 281 14.74 10.66 8.20
C SER A 281 13.81 11.86 8.38
N LYS A 282 12.50 11.71 8.13
CA LYS A 282 11.47 12.73 8.30
C LYS A 282 10.67 12.56 9.61
N GLY A 283 11.09 11.68 10.51
CA GLY A 283 10.34 11.41 11.75
C GLY A 283 9.07 10.58 11.56
N VAL A 284 8.93 9.89 10.44
CA VAL A 284 7.70 9.20 10.03
C VAL A 284 7.90 7.68 9.97
N ILE A 285 6.93 6.93 10.48
CA ILE A 285 6.77 5.50 10.23
C ILE A 285 5.65 5.34 9.19
N ALA A 286 5.97 4.87 8.01
CA ALA A 286 4.98 4.69 6.95
C ALA A 286 5.26 3.48 6.09
N LYS A 287 4.19 2.84 5.60
CA LYS A 287 4.28 1.80 4.59
C LYS A 287 2.99 1.72 3.79
N ASP A 288 3.15 1.66 2.50
CA ASP A 288 2.08 1.39 1.55
C ASP A 288 1.98 -0.10 1.20
N GLY A 289 0.82 -0.47 0.71
CA GLY A 289 0.55 -1.78 0.13
C GLY A 289 -0.47 -1.64 -0.99
N GLY A 290 -0.28 -2.38 -2.06
CA GLY A 290 -1.21 -2.30 -3.17
C GLY A 290 -1.03 -3.39 -4.21
N SER A 291 -2.12 -3.64 -4.89
CA SER A 291 -2.24 -4.52 -6.04
C SER A 291 -3.47 -4.06 -6.83
N LYS A 292 -3.84 -4.80 -7.87
CA LYS A 292 -5.06 -4.54 -8.63
C LYS A 292 -6.29 -4.59 -7.71
N GLY A 293 -7.01 -3.47 -7.62
CA GLY A 293 -8.20 -3.33 -6.79
C GLY A 293 -7.94 -3.11 -5.29
N ILE A 294 -6.70 -2.88 -4.87
CA ILE A 294 -6.33 -2.73 -3.45
C ILE A 294 -5.39 -1.56 -3.28
N ARG A 295 -5.63 -0.76 -2.22
CA ARG A 295 -4.66 0.21 -1.67
C ARG A 295 -4.73 0.17 -0.15
N ALA A 296 -3.57 0.18 0.48
CA ALA A 296 -3.41 0.24 1.92
C ALA A 296 -2.31 1.23 2.27
N GLN A 297 -2.50 2.01 3.31
CA GLN A 297 -1.48 2.89 3.87
C GLN A 297 -1.58 2.88 5.38
N VAL A 298 -0.42 2.73 6.03
CA VAL A 298 -0.23 3.08 7.43
C VAL A 298 0.76 4.23 7.52
N TYR A 299 0.48 5.21 8.37
CA TYR A 299 1.28 6.42 8.49
C TYR A 299 1.23 6.95 9.92
N SER A 300 2.39 7.21 10.53
CA SER A 300 2.53 7.88 11.82
C SER A 300 3.63 8.92 11.75
N ASP A 301 3.29 10.18 11.99
CA ASP A 301 4.23 11.28 12.18
C ASP A 301 4.48 11.45 13.69
N LEU A 302 5.67 11.08 14.12
CA LEU A 302 6.06 11.05 15.53
C LEU A 302 6.37 12.45 16.08
N GLU A 303 6.77 13.37 15.22
CA GLU A 303 7.10 14.73 15.61
C GLU A 303 5.83 15.57 15.81
N ARG A 304 4.83 15.36 14.94
CA ARG A 304 3.55 16.09 14.95
C ARG A 304 2.44 15.35 15.67
N ASN A 305 2.71 14.15 16.19
CA ASN A 305 1.78 13.31 16.95
C ASN A 305 0.45 13.05 16.25
N PHE A 306 0.49 12.69 14.97
CA PHE A 306 -0.68 12.19 14.28
C PHE A 306 -0.41 10.88 13.56
N ARG A 307 -1.44 10.09 13.36
CA ARG A 307 -1.38 8.87 12.57
C ARG A 307 -2.68 8.60 11.85
N PHE A 308 -2.57 7.93 10.73
CA PHE A 308 -3.73 7.48 9.99
C PHE A 308 -3.51 6.11 9.34
N VAL A 309 -4.61 5.41 9.12
CA VAL A 309 -4.69 4.18 8.36
C VAL A 309 -5.74 4.35 7.28
N LEU A 310 -5.36 4.10 6.04
CA LEU A 310 -6.23 4.12 4.88
C LEU A 310 -6.26 2.73 4.27
N LEU A 311 -7.45 2.15 4.13
CA LEU A 311 -7.66 0.87 3.45
C LEU A 311 -8.73 1.05 2.37
N ALA A 312 -8.40 0.69 1.14
CA ALA A 312 -9.31 0.77 0.01
C ALA A 312 -9.41 -0.57 -0.72
N ASN A 313 -10.62 -0.95 -1.04
CA ASN A 313 -10.92 -2.11 -1.89
C ASN A 313 -11.14 -1.71 -3.35
N TYR A 314 -10.49 -0.63 -3.76
CA TYR A 314 -10.47 -0.05 -5.09
C TYR A 314 -9.15 0.69 -5.31
N ASP A 315 -8.55 0.57 -6.50
CA ASP A 315 -7.21 1.11 -6.78
C ASP A 315 -7.20 2.37 -7.68
N GLY A 316 -8.37 2.93 -7.98
CA GLY A 316 -8.52 4.08 -8.88
C GLY A 316 -8.27 5.45 -8.25
N MET A 317 -7.80 5.51 -6.99
CA MET A 317 -7.47 6.75 -6.32
C MET A 317 -6.11 7.32 -6.78
N PRO A 318 -5.91 8.65 -6.79
CA PRO A 318 -4.59 9.28 -6.94
C PRO A 318 -3.78 9.06 -5.65
N PHE A 319 -3.21 7.87 -5.49
CA PHE A 319 -2.78 7.34 -4.20
C PHE A 319 -1.76 8.23 -3.48
N PHE A 320 -0.67 8.58 -4.16
CA PHE A 320 0.43 9.34 -3.52
C PHE A 320 0.00 10.77 -3.18
N GLU A 321 -0.73 11.44 -4.09
CA GLU A 321 -1.34 12.75 -3.84
C GLU A 321 -2.29 12.69 -2.63
N THR A 322 -3.17 11.68 -2.57
CA THR A 322 -4.09 11.50 -1.44
C THR A 322 -3.37 11.33 -0.12
N ILE A 323 -2.27 10.56 -0.06
CA ILE A 323 -1.49 10.36 1.17
C ILE A 323 -0.83 11.68 1.61
N ASP A 324 -0.25 12.43 0.67
CA ASP A 324 0.34 13.75 0.93
C ASP A 324 -0.70 14.75 1.42
N ASP A 325 -1.86 14.81 0.76
CA ASP A 325 -2.96 15.69 1.13
C ASP A 325 -3.55 15.34 2.51
N VAL A 326 -3.71 14.05 2.82
CA VAL A 326 -4.13 13.61 4.16
C VAL A 326 -3.12 14.06 5.21
N ALA A 327 -1.82 13.90 4.97
CA ALA A 327 -0.79 14.37 5.88
C ALA A 327 -0.85 15.90 6.09
N LYS A 328 -1.00 16.70 5.01
CA LYS A 328 -1.20 18.15 5.08
C LYS A 328 -2.43 18.53 5.90
N ILE A 329 -3.58 17.90 5.64
CA ILE A 329 -4.81 18.14 6.41
C ILE A 329 -4.59 17.84 7.88
N MET A 330 -3.89 16.74 8.21
CA MET A 330 -3.56 16.37 9.59
C MET A 330 -2.64 17.39 10.27
N MET A 331 -1.80 18.10 9.50
CA MET A 331 -0.96 19.21 9.97
C MET A 331 -1.72 20.54 10.04
N GLY A 332 -2.99 20.60 9.64
CA GLY A 332 -3.77 21.85 9.55
C GLY A 332 -3.42 22.72 8.35
N GLU A 333 -2.71 22.19 7.38
CA GLU A 333 -2.35 22.89 6.16
C GLU A 333 -3.52 22.89 5.16
N PRO A 334 -3.65 23.93 4.33
CA PRO A 334 -4.71 23.99 3.32
C PRO A 334 -4.46 22.98 2.20
N VAL A 335 -5.52 22.27 1.83
CA VAL A 335 -5.53 21.33 0.70
C VAL A 335 -6.70 21.68 -0.22
N GLU A 336 -6.49 21.60 -1.52
CA GLU A 336 -7.56 21.79 -2.48
C GLU A 336 -8.49 20.57 -2.48
N ILE A 337 -9.78 20.80 -2.28
CA ILE A 337 -10.78 19.71 -2.33
C ILE A 337 -10.86 19.17 -3.76
N PRO A 338 -10.74 17.85 -3.97
CA PRO A 338 -10.80 17.25 -5.29
C PRO A 338 -12.06 17.63 -6.07
N LYS A 339 -11.89 18.06 -7.31
CA LYS A 339 -12.98 18.47 -8.19
C LYS A 339 -12.89 17.78 -9.55
N GLU A 340 -14.00 17.75 -10.26
CA GLU A 340 -14.04 17.20 -11.61
C GLU A 340 -13.16 18.07 -12.54
N LEU A 341 -12.22 17.42 -13.22
CA LEU A 341 -11.45 18.06 -14.27
C LEU A 341 -12.28 18.08 -15.56
N ASN A 342 -12.11 19.12 -16.34
CA ASN A 342 -12.70 19.24 -17.66
C ASN A 342 -11.70 19.92 -18.59
N ARG A 343 -10.70 19.15 -19.01
CA ARG A 343 -9.63 19.63 -19.88
C ARG A 343 -10.16 19.86 -21.29
N LEU A 344 -9.75 20.97 -21.87
CA LEU A 344 -10.15 21.37 -23.23
C LEU A 344 -9.10 20.86 -24.23
N VAL A 345 -9.59 20.30 -25.33
CA VAL A 345 -8.73 19.85 -26.43
C VAL A 345 -8.44 21.02 -27.35
N ILE A 346 -7.17 21.27 -27.61
CA ILE A 346 -6.73 22.24 -28.61
C ILE A 346 -6.09 21.55 -29.82
N PRO A 347 -6.18 22.13 -31.03
CA PRO A 347 -5.40 21.66 -32.16
C PRO A 347 -3.92 22.03 -32.00
N VAL A 348 -3.02 21.09 -32.26
CA VAL A 348 -1.57 21.30 -32.26
C VAL A 348 -1.01 21.00 -33.64
N LYS A 349 -0.09 21.82 -34.13
CA LYS A 349 0.56 21.62 -35.43
C LYS A 349 1.41 20.35 -35.43
N ARG A 350 1.43 19.66 -36.54
CA ARG A 350 2.17 18.40 -36.71
C ARG A 350 3.66 18.55 -36.40
N GLU A 351 4.26 19.66 -36.79
CA GLU A 351 5.70 19.95 -36.54
C GLU A 351 6.03 20.04 -35.05
N ILE A 352 5.05 20.36 -34.19
CA ILE A 352 5.20 20.34 -32.72
C ILE A 352 5.12 18.90 -32.23
N LEU A 353 4.13 18.13 -32.69
CA LEU A 353 3.97 16.72 -32.30
C LEU A 353 5.20 15.87 -32.67
N GLU A 354 5.83 16.15 -33.80
CA GLU A 354 7.04 15.45 -34.29
C GLU A 354 8.23 15.60 -33.35
N ARG A 355 8.32 16.69 -32.56
CA ARG A 355 9.37 16.89 -31.54
C ARG A 355 9.31 15.88 -30.41
N TYR A 356 8.11 15.37 -30.13
CA TYR A 356 7.82 14.47 -29.01
C TYR A 356 7.88 12.98 -29.39
N VAL A 357 7.98 12.69 -30.67
CA VAL A 357 8.11 11.31 -31.14
C VAL A 357 9.46 10.72 -30.67
N GLY A 358 9.42 9.50 -30.12
CA GLY A 358 10.60 8.80 -29.62
C GLY A 358 10.26 7.76 -28.56
N SER A 359 11.29 7.14 -28.01
CA SER A 359 11.19 6.25 -26.84
C SER A 359 11.67 6.98 -25.59
N TYR A 360 10.99 6.75 -24.47
CA TYR A 360 11.28 7.38 -23.21
C TYR A 360 11.42 6.31 -22.13
N SER A 361 12.51 6.36 -21.37
CA SER A 361 12.80 5.45 -20.26
C SER A 361 12.47 6.12 -18.94
N PHE A 362 11.68 5.44 -18.11
CA PHE A 362 11.22 5.88 -16.79
C PHE A 362 11.95 5.09 -15.71
N ALA A 363 13.00 5.67 -15.12
CA ALA A 363 13.82 5.00 -14.11
C ALA A 363 13.01 4.61 -12.86
N ASP A 364 12.10 5.47 -12.43
CA ASP A 364 11.24 5.23 -11.25
C ASP A 364 10.24 4.07 -11.45
N PHE A 365 10.09 3.58 -12.66
CA PHE A 365 9.28 2.41 -13.02
C PHE A 365 10.14 1.26 -13.56
N ASP A 366 11.21 0.93 -12.87
CA ASP A 366 12.11 -0.18 -13.23
C ASP A 366 12.64 -0.11 -14.68
N GLY A 367 12.82 1.09 -15.19
CA GLY A 367 13.29 1.33 -16.57
C GLY A 367 12.22 1.09 -17.63
N LEU A 368 10.93 1.21 -17.28
CA LEU A 368 9.83 1.14 -18.23
C LEU A 368 10.11 2.00 -19.46
N ILE A 369 9.99 1.42 -20.66
CA ILE A 369 10.13 2.15 -21.91
C ILE A 369 8.75 2.33 -22.54
N LEU A 370 8.35 3.59 -22.72
CA LEU A 370 7.18 3.97 -23.49
C LEU A 370 7.61 4.60 -24.81
N LYS A 371 6.99 4.15 -25.91
CA LYS A 371 7.22 4.72 -27.23
C LYS A 371 6.08 5.67 -27.58
N ILE A 372 6.41 6.90 -27.93
CA ILE A 372 5.47 7.92 -28.41
C ILE A 372 5.58 8.04 -29.92
N ALA A 373 4.46 7.97 -30.58
CA ALA A 373 4.34 8.10 -32.04
C ALA A 373 3.16 9.03 -32.39
N ILE A 374 2.98 9.31 -33.66
CA ILE A 374 1.84 10.09 -34.17
C ILE A 374 0.91 9.14 -34.93
N ASP A 375 -0.37 9.20 -34.58
CA ASP A 375 -1.47 8.59 -35.32
C ASP A 375 -2.50 9.68 -35.65
N SER A 376 -2.69 9.95 -36.92
CA SER A 376 -3.52 11.07 -37.43
C SER A 376 -2.97 12.41 -36.90
N ASN A 377 -3.69 13.10 -36.02
CA ASN A 377 -3.28 14.38 -35.41
C ASN A 377 -3.11 14.28 -33.89
N ASN A 378 -2.91 13.06 -33.37
CA ASN A 378 -2.74 12.83 -31.93
C ASN A 378 -1.41 12.13 -31.66
N LEU A 379 -0.87 12.32 -30.46
CA LEU A 379 0.19 11.44 -29.97
C LEU A 379 -0.44 10.13 -29.50
N VAL A 380 0.26 9.02 -29.73
CA VAL A 380 -0.12 7.69 -29.26
C VAL A 380 1.02 7.07 -28.49
N VAL A 381 0.68 6.40 -27.39
CA VAL A 381 1.65 5.76 -26.49
C VAL A 381 1.58 4.25 -26.67
N PHE A 382 2.75 3.65 -26.84
CA PHE A 382 2.92 2.19 -26.92
C PHE A 382 3.78 1.72 -25.74
N GLN A 383 3.39 0.62 -25.15
CA GLN A 383 4.23 -0.21 -24.31
C GLN A 383 4.53 -1.48 -25.08
N ASP A 384 5.80 -1.78 -25.30
CA ASP A 384 6.24 -2.82 -26.23
C ASP A 384 5.66 -2.63 -27.64
N LYS A 385 4.70 -3.48 -28.03
CA LYS A 385 4.01 -3.39 -29.33
C LYS A 385 2.52 -3.02 -29.17
N GLU A 386 2.04 -2.89 -27.96
CA GLU A 386 0.64 -2.61 -27.66
C GLU A 386 0.40 -1.11 -27.55
N LYS A 387 -0.61 -0.59 -28.24
CA LYS A 387 -1.07 0.78 -28.08
C LYS A 387 -1.88 0.89 -26.79
N ILE A 388 -1.35 1.63 -25.82
CA ILE A 388 -1.94 1.76 -24.49
C ILE A 388 -2.73 3.07 -24.28
N ALA A 389 -2.44 4.14 -25.08
CA ALA A 389 -3.16 5.40 -24.97
C ALA A 389 -3.17 6.20 -26.28
N THR A 390 -4.19 7.05 -26.44
CA THR A 390 -4.24 8.11 -27.45
C THR A 390 -4.37 9.45 -26.74
N LEU A 391 -3.39 10.31 -26.91
CA LEU A 391 -3.26 11.56 -26.19
C LEU A 391 -3.80 12.73 -27.03
N LYS A 392 -4.63 13.57 -26.38
CA LYS A 392 -5.16 14.83 -26.90
C LYS A 392 -4.41 15.99 -26.26
N ALA A 393 -4.18 17.07 -26.99
CA ALA A 393 -3.45 18.22 -26.48
C ALA A 393 -4.35 19.11 -25.62
N GLU A 394 -3.91 19.49 -24.43
CA GLU A 394 -4.45 20.57 -23.62
C GLU A 394 -3.71 21.87 -23.88
N THR A 395 -2.39 21.78 -24.05
CA THR A 395 -1.49 22.84 -24.49
C THR A 395 -0.58 22.31 -25.61
N GLU A 396 0.37 23.12 -26.10
CA GLU A 396 1.38 22.62 -27.03
C GLU A 396 2.30 21.56 -26.41
N THR A 397 2.43 21.54 -25.05
CA THR A 397 3.36 20.66 -24.31
C THR A 397 2.66 19.65 -23.42
N ILE A 398 1.39 19.86 -23.04
CA ILE A 398 0.64 18.98 -22.12
C ILE A 398 -0.41 18.20 -22.91
N PHE A 399 -0.41 16.90 -22.72
CA PHE A 399 -1.30 15.96 -23.41
C PHE A 399 -1.96 15.02 -22.41
N PHE A 400 -3.22 14.65 -22.64
CA PHE A 400 -4.01 13.75 -21.80
C PHE A 400 -4.82 12.78 -22.66
N GLU A 401 -5.17 11.62 -22.11
CA GLU A 401 -6.09 10.67 -22.75
C GLU A 401 -7.54 10.98 -22.38
N ASN A 402 -7.81 11.11 -21.08
CA ASN A 402 -9.14 11.36 -20.53
C ASN A 402 -9.27 12.80 -20.01
N PRO A 403 -10.19 13.63 -20.53
CA PRO A 403 -10.33 15.01 -20.08
C PRO A 403 -10.78 15.16 -18.63
N LYS A 404 -11.29 14.09 -18.01
CA LYS A 404 -11.72 14.07 -16.61
C LYS A 404 -10.68 13.49 -15.65
N ALA A 405 -9.53 13.06 -16.17
CA ALA A 405 -8.44 12.48 -15.39
C ALA A 405 -7.27 13.45 -15.20
N ALA A 406 -6.53 13.31 -14.11
CA ALA A 406 -5.35 14.12 -13.84
C ALA A 406 -4.12 13.63 -14.62
N GLU A 407 -4.14 12.36 -15.03
CA GLU A 407 -3.06 11.74 -15.78
C GLU A 407 -2.76 12.52 -17.06
N SER A 408 -1.48 12.77 -17.29
CA SER A 408 -1.00 13.57 -18.42
C SER A 408 0.44 13.24 -18.77
N PHE A 409 0.83 13.64 -19.97
CA PHE A 409 2.22 13.72 -20.41
C PHE A 409 2.55 15.18 -20.68
N GLU A 410 3.57 15.71 -20.00
CA GLU A 410 4.12 17.03 -20.25
C GLU A 410 5.50 16.88 -20.88
N PHE A 411 5.76 17.59 -21.98
CA PHE A 411 7.05 17.59 -22.68
C PHE A 411 7.83 18.85 -22.37
N ILE A 412 8.99 18.67 -21.77
CA ILE A 412 9.88 19.77 -21.36
C ILE A 412 11.19 19.68 -22.15
N LYS A 413 11.61 20.77 -22.75
CA LYS A 413 12.86 20.85 -23.48
C LYS A 413 14.02 20.76 -22.51
N ASN A 414 14.95 19.85 -22.76
CA ASN A 414 16.16 19.68 -21.96
C ASN A 414 17.35 20.52 -22.51
N ASP A 415 18.47 20.53 -21.81
CA ASP A 415 19.66 21.32 -22.16
C ASP A 415 20.28 20.91 -23.49
N SER A 416 20.08 19.68 -23.94
CA SER A 416 20.57 19.21 -25.26
C SER A 416 19.70 19.67 -26.43
N GLY A 417 18.58 20.36 -26.13
CA GLY A 417 17.60 20.78 -27.14
C GLY A 417 16.59 19.72 -27.52
N SER A 418 16.67 18.51 -26.96
CA SER A 418 15.69 17.46 -27.07
C SER A 418 14.56 17.66 -26.05
N TYR A 419 13.59 16.73 -25.96
CA TYR A 419 12.48 16.82 -24.99
C TYR A 419 12.49 15.57 -24.12
N ASN A 420 12.47 15.79 -22.78
CA ASN A 420 12.06 14.77 -21.82
C ASN A 420 10.53 14.85 -21.67
N THR A 421 9.93 13.79 -21.12
CA THR A 421 8.51 13.82 -20.79
C THR A 421 8.32 13.65 -19.27
N PHE A 422 7.31 14.29 -18.72
CA PHE A 422 6.86 14.06 -17.36
C PHE A 422 5.48 13.41 -17.42
N MET A 423 5.41 12.17 -16.96
CA MET A 423 4.16 11.44 -16.90
C MET A 423 3.51 11.66 -15.53
N GLY A 424 2.40 12.40 -15.51
CA GLY A 424 1.51 12.47 -14.36
C GLY A 424 0.73 11.18 -14.23
N TRP A 425 0.95 10.43 -13.14
CA TRP A 425 0.29 9.15 -12.91
C TRP A 425 -0.02 8.94 -11.43
N LYS A 426 -1.31 8.74 -11.10
CA LYS A 426 -1.80 8.52 -9.71
C LYS A 426 -1.28 9.55 -8.68
N GLY A 427 -1.18 10.81 -9.10
CA GLY A 427 -0.78 11.93 -8.24
C GLY A 427 0.73 12.12 -8.09
N ILE A 428 1.55 11.41 -8.85
CA ILE A 428 3.00 11.68 -8.98
C ILE A 428 3.33 12.13 -10.40
N SER A 429 4.43 12.87 -10.52
CA SER A 429 5.03 13.23 -11.81
C SER A 429 6.35 12.49 -11.94
N VAL A 430 6.48 11.67 -12.97
CA VAL A 430 7.65 10.82 -13.20
C VAL A 430 8.34 11.23 -14.48
N GLU A 431 9.65 11.48 -14.41
CA GLU A 431 10.44 11.87 -15.57
C GLU A 431 10.73 10.68 -16.46
N GLY A 432 10.42 10.81 -17.75
CA GLY A 432 10.83 9.92 -18.81
C GLY A 432 11.92 10.59 -19.67
N ILE A 433 13.10 10.04 -19.63
CA ILE A 433 14.23 10.54 -20.40
C ILE A 433 14.18 9.95 -21.81
N LYS A 434 14.26 10.81 -22.83
CA LYS A 434 14.31 10.38 -24.22
C LYS A 434 15.54 9.53 -24.48
N VAL A 435 15.33 8.31 -24.96
CA VAL A 435 16.42 7.39 -25.32
C VAL A 435 16.58 7.36 -26.86
N ASP A 436 17.81 7.52 -27.32
CA ASP A 436 18.12 7.44 -28.74
C ASP A 436 17.85 6.01 -29.25
N LYS A 437 17.43 5.93 -30.50
CA LYS A 437 17.32 4.62 -31.17
C LYS A 437 18.72 3.98 -31.25
N ASN A 438 18.94 2.92 -30.47
CA ASN A 438 19.95 1.92 -30.84
C ASN A 438 19.37 0.99 -31.89
#